data_780b276f0647ec4d8d5af80160a9e42e
#
_entry.id   780b276f0647ec4d8d5af80160a9e42e
#
_cell.length_a   1.000
_cell.length_b   1.000
_cell.length_c   1.000
_cell.angle_alpha   90.00
_cell.angle_beta   90.00
_cell.angle_gamma   90.00
#
_symmetry.space_group_name_H-M   'P 1'
#
loop_
_entity.id
_entity.type
_entity.pdbx_description
1 polymer ?
#
loop_
_entity_poly.entity_id
_entity_poly.type
_entity_poly.pdbx_seq_one_letter_code
_entity_poly.pdbx_strand_id
1 'polypeptide(L)'
;MTVSASPASRQFTLSDFDFSLPPALIAQHPTPERSASRLLDGRASAPVDRIFHALPGLLQPGDLLVFNDTRVVKARIFGEKASGGKLELLIERVLLGNEVVAHMKVSKKPLPGAVVHMAGGLHGGGFNATLLSRWPAEDDGPLFRFALEGPAGETPHELMERHGHLPLPPYIERQQNADHDPDAAEDAQRYQTVFARAPGAVAAPTAALHFDEGVLAALAERGVERASVTLHVGAGTFQPVKTENLAEHQMHSEWYEVPLATLAALERCRQRGGRVVAVGTTTVRTLESWARSGQASGDTNIFITPGFAFQVVDLLLTNFHLPKSTLMMLVSAFAGYGRIMELYRHAIAQQYRFFSYGDSMLLERQRPQEGALSSS
;
A
#
# COMPACT_ATOMS: atom_id res chain seq x y z
N MET A 1 43.50 23.56 -16.23
CA MET A 1 42.33 23.43 -15.32
C MET A 1 41.51 22.28 -15.80
N THR A 2 41.73 21.10 -15.25
CA THR A 2 40.96 19.88 -15.55
C THR A 2 39.74 19.89 -14.66
N VAL A 3 38.57 20.10 -15.28
CA VAL A 3 37.27 19.96 -14.61
C VAL A 3 37.08 18.48 -14.29
N SER A 4 37.21 18.12 -13.01
CA SER A 4 36.87 16.80 -12.51
C SER A 4 35.37 16.58 -12.71
N ALA A 5 35.01 15.68 -13.63
CA ALA A 5 33.62 15.23 -13.80
C ALA A 5 33.16 14.57 -12.49
N SER A 6 32.12 15.11 -11.89
CA SER A 6 31.38 14.48 -10.81
C SER A 6 30.97 13.07 -11.26
N PRO A 7 31.10 12.02 -10.43
CA PRO A 7 30.69 10.67 -10.83
C PRO A 7 29.20 10.74 -11.22
N ALA A 8 28.92 10.40 -12.49
CA ALA A 8 27.56 10.33 -13.00
C ALA A 8 26.75 9.44 -12.08
N SER A 9 25.68 9.96 -11.49
CA SER A 9 24.75 9.19 -10.67
C SER A 9 24.25 8.01 -11.51
N ARG A 10 24.39 6.77 -11.01
CA ARG A 10 23.91 5.57 -11.70
C ARG A 10 22.46 5.76 -12.09
N GLN A 11 22.16 5.66 -13.37
CA GLN A 11 20.79 5.65 -13.85
C GLN A 11 20.24 4.22 -13.70
N PHE A 12 19.16 4.08 -12.94
CA PHE A 12 18.47 2.81 -12.75
C PHE A 12 17.40 2.60 -13.80
N THR A 13 17.24 1.35 -14.22
CA THR A 13 16.18 0.87 -15.10
C THR A 13 15.26 -0.10 -14.36
N LEU A 14 14.12 -0.48 -14.95
CA LEU A 14 13.21 -1.47 -14.37
C LEU A 14 13.91 -2.81 -14.12
N SER A 15 14.77 -3.24 -15.06
CA SER A 15 15.50 -4.50 -14.98
C SER A 15 16.48 -4.56 -13.82
N ASP A 16 16.98 -3.43 -13.30
CA ASP A 16 17.84 -3.42 -12.11
C ASP A 16 17.10 -3.94 -10.85
N PHE A 17 15.77 -3.82 -10.80
CA PHE A 17 14.94 -4.25 -9.68
C PHE A 17 14.35 -5.65 -9.84
N ASP A 18 14.90 -6.41 -10.79
CA ASP A 18 14.52 -7.80 -10.99
C ASP A 18 15.29 -8.74 -10.07
N PHE A 19 14.64 -9.80 -9.64
CA PHE A 19 15.24 -10.91 -8.92
C PHE A 19 14.37 -12.16 -9.05
N SER A 20 15.01 -13.33 -8.95
CA SER A 20 14.28 -14.61 -9.00
C SER A 20 13.61 -14.88 -7.66
N LEU A 21 12.27 -14.91 -7.64
CA LEU A 21 11.47 -15.26 -6.48
C LEU A 21 10.78 -16.60 -6.71
N PRO A 22 11.10 -17.65 -5.91
CA PRO A 22 10.38 -18.91 -5.97
C PRO A 22 8.89 -18.71 -5.63
N PRO A 23 7.94 -19.17 -6.48
CA PRO A 23 6.51 -18.98 -6.23
C PRO A 23 6.03 -19.54 -4.87
N ALA A 24 6.66 -20.60 -4.38
CA ALA A 24 6.35 -21.19 -3.07
C ALA A 24 6.60 -20.25 -1.88
N LEU A 25 7.37 -19.18 -2.04
CA LEU A 25 7.59 -18.17 -1.00
C LEU A 25 6.51 -17.09 -0.96
N ILE A 26 5.60 -17.06 -1.93
CA ILE A 26 4.46 -16.14 -1.93
C ILE A 26 3.41 -16.64 -0.94
N ALA A 27 3.21 -15.90 0.16
CA ALA A 27 2.28 -16.31 1.21
C ALA A 27 0.83 -16.23 0.74
N GLN A 28 0.12 -17.36 0.80
CA GLN A 28 -1.30 -17.45 0.45
C GLN A 28 -2.22 -17.24 1.67
N HIS A 29 -1.72 -17.49 2.89
CA HIS A 29 -2.43 -17.32 4.16
C HIS A 29 -1.54 -16.58 5.17
N PRO A 30 -2.14 -15.82 6.10
CA PRO A 30 -1.39 -15.20 7.18
C PRO A 30 -0.86 -16.26 8.17
N THR A 31 0.07 -15.88 9.04
CA THR A 31 0.42 -16.67 10.23
C THR A 31 -0.78 -16.77 11.17
N PRO A 32 -0.95 -17.86 11.97
CA PRO A 32 -2.05 -17.96 12.93
C PRO A 32 -2.14 -16.74 13.85
N GLU A 33 -1.02 -16.29 14.41
CA GLU A 33 -0.91 -15.07 15.19
C GLU A 33 -0.22 -13.98 14.35
N ARG A 34 -0.69 -12.72 14.43
CA ARG A 34 -0.16 -11.60 13.64
C ARG A 34 1.32 -11.37 13.92
N SER A 35 1.71 -11.34 15.20
CA SER A 35 3.07 -11.05 15.63
C SER A 35 4.03 -12.26 15.59
N ALA A 36 3.55 -13.44 15.19
CA ALA A 36 4.38 -14.62 14.98
C ALA A 36 5.08 -14.69 13.61
N SER A 37 4.81 -13.75 12.71
CA SER A 37 5.55 -13.59 11.45
C SER A 37 7.03 -13.29 11.71
N ARG A 38 7.87 -13.56 10.72
CA ARG A 38 9.30 -13.23 10.82
C ARG A 38 9.55 -11.74 10.55
N LEU A 39 10.61 -11.23 11.17
CA LEU A 39 11.10 -9.86 10.99
C LEU A 39 12.60 -9.91 10.66
N LEU A 40 12.99 -9.45 9.48
CA LEU A 40 14.39 -9.28 9.12
C LEU A 40 14.87 -7.89 9.57
N ASP A 41 15.75 -7.85 10.59
CA ASP A 41 16.39 -6.59 10.99
C ASP A 41 17.56 -6.30 10.05
N GLY A 42 17.33 -5.39 9.10
CA GLY A 42 18.27 -5.02 8.04
C GLY A 42 19.13 -3.80 8.37
N ARG A 43 19.13 -3.29 9.60
CA ARG A 43 19.84 -2.05 9.99
C ARG A 43 21.33 -2.24 10.20
N ALA A 44 21.76 -3.38 10.72
CA ALA A 44 23.18 -3.69 10.92
C ALA A 44 23.84 -4.17 9.63
N SER A 45 25.16 -4.24 9.58
CA SER A 45 25.91 -4.71 8.42
C SER A 45 25.54 -6.14 8.00
N ALA A 46 25.36 -7.05 8.96
CA ALA A 46 24.77 -8.37 8.73
C ALA A 46 23.27 -8.36 9.07
N PRO A 47 22.40 -8.98 8.24
CA PRO A 47 21.00 -9.11 8.56
C PRO A 47 20.79 -10.01 9.77
N VAL A 48 19.77 -9.69 10.62
CA VAL A 48 19.47 -10.47 11.82
C VAL A 48 18.03 -10.98 11.73
N ASP A 49 17.88 -12.30 11.76
CA ASP A 49 16.57 -12.96 11.75
C ASP A 49 15.90 -12.88 13.12
N ARG A 50 14.65 -12.45 13.15
CA ARG A 50 13.82 -12.28 14.36
C ARG A 50 12.40 -12.74 14.09
N ILE A 51 11.59 -12.74 15.16
CA ILE A 51 10.12 -12.82 15.08
C ILE A 51 9.57 -11.43 15.38
N PHE A 52 8.43 -11.07 14.78
CA PHE A 52 7.87 -9.72 14.83
C PHE A 52 7.59 -9.22 16.24
N HIS A 53 7.21 -10.11 17.17
CA HIS A 53 7.00 -9.74 18.59
C HIS A 53 8.26 -9.16 19.27
N ALA A 54 9.45 -9.30 18.66
CA ALA A 54 10.68 -8.67 19.16
C ALA A 54 10.78 -7.16 18.79
N LEU A 55 9.89 -6.63 17.94
CA LEU A 55 9.94 -5.23 17.48
C LEU A 55 10.03 -4.20 18.60
N PRO A 56 9.29 -4.31 19.74
CA PRO A 56 9.43 -3.34 20.82
C PRO A 56 10.87 -3.20 21.34
N GLY A 57 11.63 -4.31 21.38
CA GLY A 57 13.05 -4.30 21.77
C GLY A 57 13.99 -3.63 20.78
N LEU A 58 13.57 -3.39 19.55
CA LEU A 58 14.36 -2.78 18.47
C LEU A 58 14.17 -1.26 18.35
N LEU A 59 13.10 -0.73 18.96
CA LEU A 59 12.79 0.69 18.99
C LEU A 59 13.25 1.31 20.34
N GLN A 60 13.40 2.63 20.34
CA GLN A 60 13.90 3.39 21.50
C GLN A 60 12.78 4.23 22.12
N PRO A 61 12.83 4.51 23.43
CA PRO A 61 11.98 5.51 24.04
C PRO A 61 12.10 6.84 23.31
N GLY A 62 10.96 7.45 22.99
CA GLY A 62 10.93 8.70 22.23
C GLY A 62 10.82 8.53 20.72
N ASP A 63 10.94 7.33 20.15
CA ASP A 63 10.59 7.07 18.75
C ASP A 63 9.10 7.33 18.53
N LEU A 64 8.75 7.75 17.31
CA LEU A 64 7.37 7.93 16.86
C LEU A 64 7.05 6.90 15.77
N LEU A 65 6.13 5.98 16.06
CA LEU A 65 5.63 4.99 15.14
C LEU A 65 4.39 5.54 14.42
N VAL A 66 4.46 5.68 13.09
CA VAL A 66 3.37 6.23 12.28
C VAL A 66 2.76 5.14 11.42
N PHE A 67 1.42 5.01 11.51
CA PHE A 67 0.62 4.02 10.78
C PHE A 67 -0.24 4.67 9.71
N ASN A 68 -0.58 3.91 8.67
CA ASN A 68 -1.69 4.23 7.79
C ASN A 68 -2.96 3.58 8.37
N ASP A 69 -3.95 4.38 8.79
CA ASP A 69 -5.18 3.91 9.42
C ASP A 69 -6.33 3.71 8.42
N THR A 70 -6.03 3.67 7.14
CA THR A 70 -7.03 3.37 6.13
C THR A 70 -7.68 2.00 6.36
N ARG A 71 -8.99 1.93 6.10
CA ARG A 71 -9.79 0.72 6.18
C ARG A 71 -10.12 0.23 4.78
N VAL A 72 -9.83 -1.04 4.51
CA VAL A 72 -10.23 -1.68 3.25
C VAL A 72 -11.74 -1.83 3.21
N VAL A 73 -12.34 -1.43 2.09
CA VAL A 73 -13.76 -1.56 1.83
C VAL A 73 -14.03 -2.73 0.88
N LYS A 74 -15.24 -3.30 0.91
CA LYS A 74 -15.64 -4.40 0.01
C LYS A 74 -15.90 -3.88 -1.41
N ALA A 75 -14.84 -3.37 -2.03
CA ALA A 75 -14.90 -2.61 -3.27
C ALA A 75 -15.15 -3.44 -4.53
N ARG A 76 -15.07 -4.78 -4.45
CA ARG A 76 -15.22 -5.69 -5.58
C ARG A 76 -16.64 -6.18 -5.68
N ILE A 77 -17.36 -5.84 -6.75
CA ILE A 77 -18.77 -6.16 -6.92
C ILE A 77 -18.99 -6.82 -8.29
N PHE A 78 -19.71 -7.93 -8.27
CA PHE A 78 -20.07 -8.65 -9.49
C PHE A 78 -21.45 -8.24 -9.98
N GLY A 79 -21.63 -8.28 -11.30
CA GLY A 79 -22.88 -7.92 -11.93
C GLY A 79 -22.98 -8.43 -13.35
N GLU A 80 -24.02 -7.98 -14.03
CA GLU A 80 -24.28 -8.34 -15.43
C GLU A 80 -24.91 -7.19 -16.21
N LYS A 81 -24.67 -7.19 -17.50
CA LYS A 81 -25.34 -6.29 -18.43
C LYS A 81 -26.76 -6.79 -18.71
N ALA A 82 -27.67 -5.91 -19.16
CA ALA A 82 -29.01 -6.30 -19.61
C ALA A 82 -28.99 -7.43 -20.67
N SER A 83 -27.89 -7.60 -21.41
CA SER A 83 -27.69 -8.69 -22.37
C SER A 83 -27.18 -10.00 -21.74
N GLY A 84 -27.10 -10.11 -20.39
CA GLY A 84 -26.62 -11.29 -19.68
C GLY A 84 -25.09 -11.42 -19.58
N GLY A 85 -24.33 -10.48 -20.17
CA GLY A 85 -22.86 -10.52 -20.10
C GLY A 85 -22.35 -10.16 -18.70
N LYS A 86 -21.56 -11.05 -18.11
CA LYS A 86 -20.97 -10.84 -16.78
C LYS A 86 -19.97 -9.67 -16.76
N LEU A 87 -19.94 -8.94 -15.66
CA LEU A 87 -18.97 -7.89 -15.40
C LEU A 87 -18.56 -7.85 -13.91
N GLU A 88 -17.41 -7.23 -13.67
CA GLU A 88 -16.91 -6.95 -12.33
C GLU A 88 -16.55 -5.47 -12.26
N LEU A 89 -17.01 -4.79 -11.21
CA LEU A 89 -16.54 -3.46 -10.83
C LEU A 89 -15.62 -3.59 -9.62
N LEU A 90 -14.49 -2.90 -9.69
CA LEU A 90 -13.62 -2.65 -8.54
C LEU A 90 -13.64 -1.16 -8.28
N ILE A 91 -14.38 -0.75 -7.24
CA ILE A 91 -14.57 0.65 -6.90
C ILE A 91 -13.27 1.21 -6.31
N GLU A 92 -12.72 2.21 -6.99
CA GLU A 92 -11.46 2.88 -6.63
C GLU A 92 -11.69 4.07 -5.71
N ARG A 93 -12.77 4.82 -5.95
CA ARG A 93 -13.09 6.05 -5.22
C ARG A 93 -14.60 6.27 -5.17
N VAL A 94 -15.10 6.68 -4.02
CA VAL A 94 -16.45 7.23 -3.88
C VAL A 94 -16.37 8.73 -4.06
N LEU A 95 -17.24 9.28 -4.92
CA LEU A 95 -17.36 10.71 -5.19
C LEU A 95 -18.54 11.30 -4.37
N LEU A 96 -18.91 12.54 -4.67
CA LEU A 96 -20.06 13.17 -4.02
C LEU A 96 -21.38 12.49 -4.45
N GLY A 97 -22.31 12.37 -3.52
CA GLY A 97 -23.62 11.75 -3.77
C GLY A 97 -23.52 10.23 -3.91
N ASN A 98 -24.09 9.72 -5.00
CA ASN A 98 -24.15 8.29 -5.30
C ASN A 98 -23.16 7.86 -6.39
N GLU A 99 -22.15 8.67 -6.68
CA GLU A 99 -21.21 8.41 -7.75
C GLU A 99 -19.92 7.73 -7.26
N VAL A 100 -19.38 6.87 -8.12
CA VAL A 100 -18.12 6.17 -7.87
C VAL A 100 -17.25 6.15 -9.12
N VAL A 101 -15.95 6.03 -8.90
CA VAL A 101 -14.96 5.72 -9.93
C VAL A 101 -14.51 4.27 -9.75
N ALA A 102 -14.51 3.49 -10.82
CA ALA A 102 -14.19 2.06 -10.76
C ALA A 102 -13.37 1.58 -11.95
N HIS A 103 -12.57 0.54 -11.72
CA HIS A 103 -12.15 -0.35 -12.81
C HIS A 103 -13.32 -1.23 -13.22
N MET A 104 -13.42 -1.53 -14.51
CA MET A 104 -14.44 -2.43 -15.03
C MET A 104 -13.80 -3.55 -15.83
N LYS A 105 -14.04 -4.78 -15.39
CA LYS A 105 -13.65 -5.99 -16.11
C LYS A 105 -14.88 -6.56 -16.81
N VAL A 106 -14.87 -6.55 -18.13
CA VAL A 106 -16.00 -6.97 -18.98
C VAL A 106 -15.49 -7.34 -20.37
N SER A 107 -16.10 -8.30 -21.03
CA SER A 107 -15.72 -8.74 -22.37
C SER A 107 -15.93 -7.66 -23.45
N LYS A 108 -17.07 -6.97 -23.40
CA LYS A 108 -17.42 -5.85 -24.29
C LYS A 108 -17.93 -4.68 -23.44
N LYS A 109 -17.19 -3.58 -23.47
CA LYS A 109 -17.50 -2.39 -22.67
C LYS A 109 -18.86 -1.80 -23.09
N PRO A 110 -19.74 -1.48 -22.13
CA PRO A 110 -20.97 -0.74 -22.41
C PRO A 110 -20.65 0.71 -22.78
N LEU A 111 -21.61 1.38 -23.42
CA LEU A 111 -21.52 2.81 -23.73
C LEU A 111 -22.02 3.66 -22.56
N PRO A 112 -21.64 4.94 -22.44
CA PRO A 112 -22.23 5.88 -21.49
C PRO A 112 -23.75 5.87 -21.58
N GLY A 113 -24.42 5.96 -20.43
CA GLY A 113 -25.88 5.83 -20.29
C GLY A 113 -26.36 4.37 -20.10
N ALA A 114 -25.51 3.37 -20.33
CA ALA A 114 -25.89 1.99 -20.10
C ALA A 114 -26.04 1.67 -18.60
N VAL A 115 -27.12 0.97 -18.28
CA VAL A 115 -27.37 0.41 -16.95
C VAL A 115 -26.84 -1.01 -16.86
N VAL A 116 -26.12 -1.31 -15.79
CA VAL A 116 -25.65 -2.65 -15.44
C VAL A 116 -26.26 -3.06 -14.09
N HIS A 117 -26.61 -4.34 -13.97
CA HIS A 117 -27.28 -4.89 -12.78
C HIS A 117 -26.23 -5.49 -11.86
N MET A 118 -26.03 -4.89 -10.70
CA MET A 118 -25.04 -5.32 -9.71
C MET A 118 -25.72 -6.21 -8.66
N ALA A 119 -25.07 -7.33 -8.30
CA ALA A 119 -25.57 -8.29 -7.29
C ALA A 119 -27.03 -8.74 -7.59
N GLY A 120 -27.38 -8.98 -8.85
CA GLY A 120 -28.74 -9.36 -9.25
C GLY A 120 -29.66 -8.20 -9.63
N GLY A 121 -29.20 -6.94 -9.56
CA GLY A 121 -29.96 -5.73 -9.83
C GLY A 121 -31.08 -5.48 -8.81
N LEU A 122 -31.86 -4.40 -9.01
CA LEU A 122 -32.93 -3.99 -8.09
C LEU A 122 -33.97 -5.08 -7.81
N HIS A 123 -34.33 -5.85 -8.82
CA HIS A 123 -35.34 -6.92 -8.70
C HIS A 123 -34.79 -8.21 -8.10
N GLY A 124 -33.46 -8.40 -8.13
CA GLY A 124 -32.76 -9.55 -7.52
C GLY A 124 -32.21 -9.28 -6.14
N GLY A 125 -32.57 -8.17 -5.51
CA GLY A 125 -32.10 -7.78 -4.17
C GLY A 125 -30.76 -7.03 -4.18
N GLY A 126 -30.22 -6.73 -5.37
CA GLY A 126 -29.01 -5.92 -5.56
C GLY A 126 -29.32 -4.46 -5.92
N PHE A 127 -28.54 -3.87 -6.80
CA PHE A 127 -28.66 -2.47 -7.20
C PHE A 127 -28.29 -2.28 -8.69
N ASN A 128 -28.58 -1.09 -9.24
CA ASN A 128 -28.15 -0.70 -10.58
C ASN A 128 -26.94 0.24 -10.51
N ALA A 129 -26.09 0.15 -11.54
CA ALA A 129 -25.03 1.11 -11.78
C ALA A 129 -25.13 1.63 -13.20
N THR A 130 -25.30 2.95 -13.37
CA THR A 130 -25.35 3.63 -14.66
C THR A 130 -23.95 4.14 -15.01
N LEU A 131 -23.41 3.70 -16.14
CA LEU A 131 -22.15 4.22 -16.66
C LEU A 131 -22.35 5.67 -17.14
N LEU A 132 -21.63 6.60 -16.53
CA LEU A 132 -21.71 8.04 -16.86
C LEU A 132 -20.67 8.43 -17.90
N SER A 133 -19.40 8.14 -17.64
CA SER A 133 -18.27 8.56 -18.48
C SER A 133 -17.01 7.74 -18.20
N ARG A 134 -15.94 8.11 -18.89
CA ARG A 134 -14.58 7.73 -18.48
C ARG A 134 -14.09 8.65 -17.35
N TRP A 135 -12.93 8.30 -16.75
CA TRP A 135 -12.32 9.07 -15.68
C TRP A 135 -10.77 9.01 -15.79
N PRO A 136 -10.02 10.12 -15.53
CA PRO A 136 -10.50 11.43 -15.09
C PRO A 136 -11.08 12.31 -16.20
N ALA A 137 -10.78 12.06 -17.48
CA ALA A 137 -11.39 12.74 -18.61
C ALA A 137 -12.63 11.99 -19.10
N GLU A 138 -13.69 12.70 -19.49
CA GLU A 138 -14.98 12.11 -19.85
C GLU A 138 -14.89 11.11 -21.02
N ASP A 139 -14.05 11.38 -22.01
CA ASP A 139 -13.91 10.58 -23.24
C ASP A 139 -12.69 9.65 -23.23
N ASP A 140 -11.68 9.96 -22.36
CA ASP A 140 -10.44 9.20 -22.30
C ASP A 140 -9.94 9.10 -20.86
N GLY A 141 -9.73 7.91 -20.39
CA GLY A 141 -9.24 7.65 -19.04
C GLY A 141 -9.25 6.15 -18.77
N PRO A 142 -8.40 5.65 -17.87
CA PRO A 142 -8.32 4.22 -17.56
C PRO A 142 -9.52 3.72 -16.76
N LEU A 143 -10.21 4.58 -16.03
CA LEU A 143 -11.31 4.26 -15.14
C LEU A 143 -12.67 4.67 -15.71
N PHE A 144 -13.72 4.32 -15.00
CA PHE A 144 -15.11 4.57 -15.35
C PHE A 144 -15.84 5.21 -14.19
N ARG A 145 -16.65 6.23 -14.48
CA ARG A 145 -17.53 6.88 -13.52
C ARG A 145 -18.94 6.29 -13.62
N PHE A 146 -19.48 5.87 -12.48
CA PHE A 146 -20.82 5.28 -12.39
C PHE A 146 -21.65 6.05 -11.36
N ALA A 147 -22.97 6.13 -11.60
CA ALA A 147 -23.97 6.46 -10.58
C ALA A 147 -24.57 5.14 -10.08
N LEU A 148 -24.60 4.94 -8.76
CA LEU A 148 -25.20 3.77 -8.13
C LEU A 148 -26.61 4.09 -7.65
N GLU A 149 -27.55 3.14 -7.85
CA GLU A 149 -28.93 3.27 -7.45
C GLU A 149 -29.37 2.00 -6.71
N GLY A 150 -29.45 2.10 -5.40
CA GLY A 150 -29.99 1.06 -4.53
C GLY A 150 -31.50 1.17 -4.37
N PRO A 151 -32.20 0.09 -3.97
CA PRO A 151 -33.67 0.05 -3.86
C PRO A 151 -34.23 0.96 -2.77
N ALA A 152 -33.44 1.35 -1.77
CA ALA A 152 -33.85 2.20 -0.65
C ALA A 152 -33.03 3.52 -0.61
N GLY A 153 -32.34 3.89 -1.68
CA GLY A 153 -31.51 5.10 -1.73
C GLY A 153 -30.22 4.99 -0.92
N GLU A 154 -29.69 3.78 -0.80
CA GLU A 154 -28.44 3.51 -0.07
C GLU A 154 -27.25 4.26 -0.68
N THR A 155 -26.36 4.67 0.18
CA THR A 155 -25.08 5.26 -0.20
C THR A 155 -24.16 4.21 -0.86
N PRO A 156 -23.16 4.64 -1.65
CA PRO A 156 -22.18 3.71 -2.23
C PRO A 156 -21.49 2.82 -1.20
N HIS A 157 -21.18 3.34 -0.01
CA HIS A 157 -20.56 2.56 1.06
C HIS A 157 -21.48 1.47 1.63
N GLU A 158 -22.79 1.76 1.79
CA GLU A 158 -23.77 0.77 2.23
C GLU A 158 -23.97 -0.34 1.17
N LEU A 159 -24.00 0.03 -0.13
CA LEU A 159 -24.08 -0.94 -1.22
C LEU A 159 -22.83 -1.82 -1.28
N MET A 160 -21.63 -1.24 -1.13
CA MET A 160 -20.38 -1.99 -1.06
C MET A 160 -20.36 -2.94 0.15
N GLU A 161 -20.76 -2.47 1.34
CA GLU A 161 -20.74 -3.32 2.54
C GLU A 161 -21.70 -4.51 2.42
N ARG A 162 -22.87 -4.30 1.81
CA ARG A 162 -23.91 -5.33 1.65
C ARG A 162 -23.61 -6.33 0.54
N HIS A 163 -23.08 -5.87 -0.60
CA HIS A 163 -23.00 -6.65 -1.83
C HIS A 163 -21.57 -6.86 -2.35
N GLY A 164 -20.61 -6.17 -1.74
CA GLY A 164 -19.24 -6.25 -2.17
C GLY A 164 -18.43 -7.37 -1.52
N HIS A 165 -17.32 -7.66 -2.15
CA HIS A 165 -16.30 -8.61 -1.69
C HIS A 165 -15.01 -7.87 -1.41
N LEU A 166 -14.20 -8.41 -0.49
CA LEU A 166 -12.88 -7.89 -0.19
C LEU A 166 -11.98 -8.00 -1.44
N PRO A 167 -11.37 -6.89 -1.90
CA PRO A 167 -10.44 -6.94 -3.03
C PRO A 167 -9.07 -7.43 -2.56
N LEU A 168 -8.82 -8.73 -2.72
CA LEU A 168 -7.49 -9.28 -2.47
C LEU A 168 -6.56 -9.03 -3.65
N PRO A 169 -5.24 -8.89 -3.40
CA PRO A 169 -4.25 -8.82 -4.47
C PRO A 169 -4.26 -10.08 -5.35
N PRO A 170 -3.93 -9.95 -6.65
CA PRO A 170 -4.05 -11.07 -7.60
C PRO A 170 -3.10 -12.24 -7.33
N TYR A 171 -2.07 -12.06 -6.50
CA TYR A 171 -1.14 -13.12 -6.11
C TYR A 171 -1.63 -13.95 -4.90
N ILE A 172 -2.71 -13.52 -4.23
CA ILE A 172 -3.44 -14.33 -3.26
C ILE A 172 -4.53 -15.07 -4.03
N GLU A 173 -4.29 -16.35 -4.26
CA GLU A 173 -5.20 -17.18 -5.03
C GLU A 173 -6.35 -17.64 -4.14
N ARG A 174 -7.60 -17.38 -4.57
CA ARG A 174 -8.83 -17.81 -3.92
C ARG A 174 -9.75 -18.46 -4.93
N GLN A 175 -10.60 -19.37 -4.47
CA GLN A 175 -11.63 -19.97 -5.32
C GLN A 175 -12.59 -18.88 -5.80
N GLN A 176 -12.82 -18.81 -7.12
CA GLN A 176 -13.60 -17.70 -7.73
C GLN A 176 -15.12 -17.78 -7.48
N ASN A 177 -15.62 -18.80 -6.80
CA ASN A 177 -17.02 -18.91 -6.44
C ASN A 177 -17.26 -18.18 -5.12
N ALA A 178 -17.59 -16.90 -5.20
CA ALA A 178 -17.77 -16.00 -4.07
C ALA A 178 -18.74 -16.51 -2.97
N ASP A 179 -19.67 -17.38 -3.29
CA ASP A 179 -20.65 -17.93 -2.36
C ASP A 179 -20.09 -19.09 -1.48
N HIS A 180 -18.90 -19.60 -1.78
CA HIS A 180 -18.32 -20.79 -1.11
C HIS A 180 -16.80 -20.68 -0.94
N ASP A 181 -16.24 -19.47 -0.80
CA ASP A 181 -14.82 -19.30 -0.49
C ASP A 181 -14.59 -19.60 1.00
N PRO A 182 -13.91 -20.71 1.34
CA PRO A 182 -13.67 -21.09 2.75
C PRO A 182 -12.78 -20.08 3.48
N ASP A 183 -11.99 -19.30 2.77
CA ASP A 183 -11.04 -18.34 3.31
C ASP A 183 -11.64 -16.94 3.51
N ALA A 184 -12.87 -16.69 3.02
CA ALA A 184 -13.48 -15.36 3.02
C ALA A 184 -13.60 -14.74 4.43
N ALA A 185 -13.91 -15.54 5.44
CA ALA A 185 -14.02 -15.08 6.83
C ALA A 185 -12.65 -14.73 7.42
N GLU A 186 -11.63 -15.55 7.14
CA GLU A 186 -10.25 -15.29 7.55
C GLU A 186 -9.74 -14.02 6.86
N ASP A 187 -9.90 -13.89 5.56
CA ASP A 187 -9.46 -12.72 4.80
C ASP A 187 -10.15 -11.43 5.27
N ALA A 188 -11.45 -11.47 5.54
CA ALA A 188 -12.19 -10.32 6.07
C ALA A 188 -11.64 -9.82 7.40
N GLN A 189 -11.17 -10.72 8.26
CA GLN A 189 -10.56 -10.38 9.54
C GLN A 189 -9.07 -10.05 9.43
N ARG A 190 -8.31 -10.80 8.60
CA ARG A 190 -6.85 -10.77 8.59
C ARG A 190 -6.27 -9.78 7.58
N TYR A 191 -6.99 -9.48 6.47
CA TYR A 191 -6.61 -8.45 5.50
C TYR A 191 -7.07 -7.04 5.93
N GLN A 192 -7.08 -6.80 7.24
CA GLN A 192 -7.42 -5.53 7.89
C GLN A 192 -6.52 -5.32 9.10
N THR A 193 -6.08 -4.08 9.35
CA THR A 193 -5.28 -3.75 10.54
C THR A 193 -6.15 -3.62 11.77
N VAL A 194 -5.58 -3.87 12.95
CA VAL A 194 -6.31 -3.75 14.24
C VAL A 194 -6.69 -2.31 14.58
N PHE A 195 -6.15 -1.33 13.88
CA PHE A 195 -6.42 0.11 14.07
C PHE A 195 -7.02 0.79 12.82
N ALA A 196 -7.52 0.01 11.84
CA ALA A 196 -8.17 0.54 10.65
C ALA A 196 -9.40 1.37 11.00
N ARG A 197 -9.46 2.62 10.53
CA ARG A 197 -10.51 3.59 10.89
C ARG A 197 -11.15 4.26 9.69
N ALA A 198 -10.36 4.83 8.78
CA ALA A 198 -10.83 5.63 7.66
C ALA A 198 -11.18 4.74 6.45
N PRO A 199 -12.47 4.51 6.10
CA PRO A 199 -12.86 3.65 4.99
C PRO A 199 -12.51 4.30 3.64
N GLY A 200 -12.04 3.52 2.65
CA GLY A 200 -11.76 4.03 1.30
C GLY A 200 -10.64 3.30 0.56
N ALA A 201 -9.90 2.40 1.20
CA ALA A 201 -8.83 1.66 0.53
C ALA A 201 -9.34 0.42 -0.21
N VAL A 202 -8.71 0.12 -1.33
CA VAL A 202 -8.86 -1.14 -2.10
C VAL A 202 -7.84 -2.18 -1.62
N ALA A 203 -6.72 -1.75 -1.03
CA ALA A 203 -5.70 -2.63 -0.49
C ALA A 203 -5.32 -2.24 0.95
N ALA A 204 -5.01 -3.24 1.79
CA ALA A 204 -4.55 -3.03 3.15
C ALA A 204 -3.12 -2.45 3.20
N PRO A 205 -2.78 -1.63 4.20
CA PRO A 205 -1.39 -1.29 4.50
C PRO A 205 -0.69 -2.49 5.16
N THR A 206 -0.22 -3.43 4.33
CA THR A 206 0.10 -4.81 4.71
C THR A 206 1.19 -4.95 5.77
N ALA A 207 2.15 -4.01 5.85
CA ALA A 207 3.15 -3.99 6.91
C ALA A 207 2.53 -3.82 8.32
N ALA A 208 1.33 -3.28 8.40
CA ALA A 208 0.62 -3.09 9.65
C ALA A 208 -0.22 -4.31 10.07
N LEU A 209 -0.34 -5.32 9.20
CA LEU A 209 -1.05 -6.58 9.51
C LEU A 209 -0.32 -7.44 10.55
N HIS A 210 0.97 -7.21 10.78
CA HIS A 210 1.78 -7.91 11.76
C HIS A 210 1.50 -7.48 13.20
N PHE A 211 0.88 -6.31 13.41
CA PHE A 211 0.59 -5.80 14.74
C PHE A 211 -0.63 -6.45 15.36
N ASP A 212 -0.51 -6.75 16.64
CA ASP A 212 -1.58 -7.11 17.56
C ASP A 212 -1.56 -6.20 18.79
N GLU A 213 -2.55 -6.34 19.66
CA GLU A 213 -2.68 -5.52 20.87
C GLU A 213 -1.48 -5.70 21.83
N GLY A 214 -0.90 -6.92 21.87
CA GLY A 214 0.26 -7.23 22.71
C GLY A 214 1.51 -6.43 22.31
N VAL A 215 1.83 -6.42 21.01
CA VAL A 215 2.94 -5.62 20.46
C VAL A 215 2.69 -4.13 20.65
N LEU A 216 1.45 -3.67 20.44
CA LEU A 216 1.10 -2.25 20.63
C LEU A 216 1.22 -1.81 22.09
N ALA A 217 0.83 -2.65 23.07
CA ALA A 217 0.99 -2.39 24.48
C ALA A 217 2.48 -2.35 24.89
N ALA A 218 3.27 -3.32 24.46
CA ALA A 218 4.72 -3.37 24.75
C ALA A 218 5.48 -2.17 24.17
N LEU A 219 5.08 -1.66 23.01
CA LEU A 219 5.62 -0.42 22.42
C LEU A 219 5.29 0.80 23.29
N ALA A 220 4.06 0.90 23.79
CA ALA A 220 3.63 2.00 24.65
C ALA A 220 4.37 1.97 26.00
N GLU A 221 4.52 0.80 26.63
CA GLU A 221 5.31 0.61 27.87
C GLU A 221 6.77 1.01 27.68
N ARG A 222 7.31 0.83 26.48
CA ARG A 222 8.68 1.23 26.13
C ARG A 222 8.81 2.73 25.86
N GLY A 223 7.73 3.50 25.88
CA GLY A 223 7.74 4.94 25.59
C GLY A 223 7.85 5.27 24.11
N VAL A 224 7.41 4.38 23.23
CA VAL A 224 7.24 4.64 21.80
C VAL A 224 5.87 5.28 21.57
N GLU A 225 5.88 6.54 21.07
CA GLU A 225 4.65 7.27 20.74
C GLU A 225 4.06 6.74 19.43
N ARG A 226 2.72 6.82 19.28
CA ARG A 226 2.01 6.39 18.06
C ARG A 226 1.24 7.55 17.45
N ALA A 227 1.22 7.61 16.11
CA ALA A 227 0.41 8.52 15.34
C ALA A 227 -0.13 7.81 14.09
N SER A 228 -1.15 8.40 13.45
CA SER A 228 -1.75 7.85 12.24
C SER A 228 -1.77 8.88 11.13
N VAL A 229 -1.63 8.40 9.92
CA VAL A 229 -1.94 9.10 8.68
C VAL A 229 -2.96 8.29 7.91
N THR A 230 -3.65 8.89 6.95
CA THR A 230 -4.53 8.18 6.02
C THR A 230 -3.95 8.29 4.61
N LEU A 231 -3.84 7.18 3.91
CA LEU A 231 -3.68 7.11 2.46
C LEU A 231 -4.58 5.98 1.96
N HIS A 232 -5.53 6.32 1.11
CA HIS A 232 -6.40 5.32 0.50
C HIS A 232 -5.67 4.64 -0.65
N VAL A 233 -5.23 3.40 -0.39
CA VAL A 233 -4.46 2.62 -1.35
C VAL A 233 -5.38 2.17 -2.48
N GLY A 234 -5.09 2.61 -3.69
CA GLY A 234 -5.83 2.25 -4.89
C GLY A 234 -5.39 0.92 -5.51
N ALA A 235 -6.20 0.41 -6.46
CA ALA A 235 -5.89 -0.82 -7.19
C ALA A 235 -4.63 -0.71 -8.08
N GLY A 236 -4.19 0.51 -8.37
CA GLY A 236 -2.94 0.76 -9.09
C GLY A 236 -1.71 0.16 -8.43
N THR A 237 -1.73 -0.04 -7.10
CA THR A 237 -0.63 -0.68 -6.37
C THR A 237 -0.35 -2.13 -6.80
N PHE A 238 -1.34 -2.79 -7.43
CA PHE A 238 -1.21 -4.15 -7.95
C PHE A 238 -0.77 -4.19 -9.43
N GLN A 239 -0.63 -3.03 -10.07
CA GLN A 239 -0.26 -2.99 -11.48
C GLN A 239 1.26 -3.02 -11.63
N PRO A 240 1.79 -3.86 -12.55
CA PRO A 240 3.22 -3.88 -12.82
C PRO A 240 3.66 -2.60 -13.53
N VAL A 241 4.90 -2.19 -13.28
CA VAL A 241 5.57 -1.16 -14.09
C VAL A 241 5.79 -1.71 -15.50
N LYS A 242 5.45 -0.95 -16.53
CA LYS A 242 5.43 -1.41 -17.93
C LYS A 242 6.57 -0.83 -18.77
N THR A 243 7.27 0.17 -18.27
CA THR A 243 8.32 0.87 -19.00
C THR A 243 9.68 0.59 -18.37
N GLU A 244 10.69 0.33 -19.21
CA GLU A 244 12.07 0.11 -18.76
C GLU A 244 12.70 1.42 -18.25
N ASN A 245 12.35 2.54 -18.88
CA ASN A 245 12.75 3.86 -18.42
C ASN A 245 11.85 4.34 -17.28
N LEU A 246 12.37 4.39 -16.07
CA LEU A 246 11.62 4.78 -14.88
C LEU A 246 11.07 6.22 -14.94
N ALA A 247 11.72 7.11 -15.69
CA ALA A 247 11.26 8.49 -15.83
C ALA A 247 9.93 8.63 -16.61
N GLU A 248 9.58 7.60 -17.39
CA GLU A 248 8.33 7.54 -18.17
C GLU A 248 7.17 6.93 -17.39
N HIS A 249 7.45 6.33 -16.21
CA HIS A 249 6.42 5.72 -15.39
C HIS A 249 5.54 6.77 -14.74
N GLN A 250 4.22 6.62 -14.91
CA GLN A 250 3.22 7.48 -14.27
C GLN A 250 2.58 6.74 -13.10
N MET A 251 2.80 7.27 -11.90
CA MET A 251 2.15 6.78 -10.69
C MET A 251 0.67 7.13 -10.68
N HIS A 252 -0.16 6.22 -10.19
CA HIS A 252 -1.55 6.50 -9.88
C HIS A 252 -1.64 7.53 -8.75
N SER A 253 -2.66 8.39 -8.84
CA SER A 253 -2.95 9.37 -7.81
C SER A 253 -3.75 8.73 -6.69
N GLU A 254 -3.30 8.90 -5.44
CA GLU A 254 -3.95 8.41 -4.24
C GLU A 254 -4.16 9.56 -3.26
N TRP A 255 -5.35 9.59 -2.63
CA TRP A 255 -5.65 10.62 -1.65
C TRP A 255 -5.00 10.32 -0.31
N TYR A 256 -4.42 11.37 0.32
CA TYR A 256 -3.80 11.26 1.63
C TYR A 256 -4.19 12.38 2.58
N GLU A 257 -4.05 12.12 3.88
CA GLU A 257 -4.20 13.08 4.96
C GLU A 257 -3.18 12.84 6.08
N VAL A 258 -2.60 13.92 6.58
CA VAL A 258 -1.78 13.95 7.79
C VAL A 258 -2.51 14.80 8.82
N PRO A 259 -3.17 14.20 9.83
CA PRO A 259 -3.92 14.92 10.85
C PRO A 259 -3.04 15.90 11.64
N LEU A 260 -3.62 17.01 12.11
CA LEU A 260 -2.90 18.00 12.94
C LEU A 260 -2.25 17.38 14.18
N ALA A 261 -2.90 16.38 14.80
CA ALA A 261 -2.33 15.63 15.93
C ALA A 261 -1.05 14.89 15.53
N THR A 262 -0.97 14.35 14.31
CA THR A 262 0.22 13.68 13.79
C THR A 262 1.32 14.70 13.49
N LEU A 263 0.99 15.87 12.93
CA LEU A 263 1.97 16.94 12.72
C LEU A 263 2.59 17.39 14.05
N ALA A 264 1.78 17.57 15.09
CA ALA A 264 2.26 17.89 16.42
C ALA A 264 3.13 16.77 17.03
N ALA A 265 2.79 15.49 16.79
CA ALA A 265 3.59 14.35 17.24
C ALA A 265 4.94 14.28 16.54
N LEU A 266 4.99 14.55 15.23
CA LEU A 266 6.23 14.64 14.46
C LEU A 266 7.16 15.74 15.01
N GLU A 267 6.60 16.91 15.30
CA GLU A 267 7.37 18.01 15.87
C GLU A 267 7.91 17.66 17.25
N ARG A 268 7.10 17.11 18.16
CA ARG A 268 7.56 16.63 19.47
C ARG A 268 8.65 15.56 19.34
N CYS A 269 8.51 14.64 18.40
CA CYS A 269 9.50 13.60 18.14
C CYS A 269 10.86 14.23 17.75
N ARG A 270 10.86 15.20 16.85
CA ARG A 270 12.08 15.93 16.44
C ARG A 270 12.72 16.68 17.61
N GLN A 271 11.91 17.39 18.42
CA GLN A 271 12.40 18.19 19.55
C GLN A 271 13.10 17.33 20.61
N ARG A 272 12.66 16.08 20.83
CA ARG A 272 13.32 15.16 21.77
C ARG A 272 14.43 14.30 21.16
N GLY A 273 14.75 14.49 19.85
CA GLY A 273 15.76 13.71 19.15
C GLY A 273 15.35 12.26 18.85
N GLY A 274 14.04 11.98 18.86
CA GLY A 274 13.48 10.67 18.51
C GLY A 274 13.49 10.42 17.01
N ARG A 275 13.29 9.15 16.61
CA ARG A 275 13.24 8.73 15.21
C ARG A 275 11.79 8.55 14.75
N VAL A 276 11.51 8.93 13.51
CA VAL A 276 10.22 8.67 12.85
C VAL A 276 10.28 7.31 12.18
N VAL A 277 9.45 6.38 12.64
CA VAL A 277 9.34 5.01 12.15
C VAL A 277 8.06 4.88 11.33
N ALA A 278 8.17 4.78 10.01
CA ALA A 278 7.03 4.55 9.14
C ALA A 278 6.67 3.06 9.08
N VAL A 279 5.41 2.73 9.30
CA VAL A 279 4.86 1.39 9.09
C VAL A 279 4.22 1.33 7.70
N GLY A 280 4.92 0.68 6.78
CA GLY A 280 4.51 0.52 5.38
C GLY A 280 4.97 1.65 4.46
N THR A 281 5.11 1.29 3.20
CA THR A 281 5.51 2.21 2.12
C THR A 281 4.46 3.29 1.87
N THR A 282 3.19 3.04 2.17
CA THR A 282 2.10 4.03 2.09
C THR A 282 2.29 5.16 3.09
N THR A 283 2.73 4.84 4.31
CA THR A 283 3.07 5.83 5.34
C THR A 283 4.27 6.68 4.92
N VAL A 284 5.31 6.06 4.33
CA VAL A 284 6.44 6.82 3.75
C VAL A 284 5.95 7.79 2.69
N ARG A 285 5.14 7.32 1.73
CA ARG A 285 4.62 8.16 0.65
C ARG A 285 3.79 9.33 1.18
N THR A 286 2.97 9.11 2.19
CA THR A 286 2.18 10.17 2.84
C THR A 286 3.06 11.23 3.49
N LEU A 287 3.98 10.81 4.36
CA LEU A 287 4.84 11.73 5.10
C LEU A 287 5.78 12.52 4.19
N GLU A 288 6.36 11.87 3.19
CA GLU A 288 7.26 12.53 2.23
C GLU A 288 6.50 13.42 1.23
N SER A 289 5.24 13.09 0.88
CA SER A 289 4.37 13.97 0.10
C SER A 289 4.03 15.25 0.86
N TRP A 290 3.61 15.10 2.12
CA TRP A 290 3.37 16.25 3.00
C TRP A 290 4.62 17.12 3.15
N ALA A 291 5.77 16.53 3.44
CA ALA A 291 7.01 17.29 3.65
C ALA A 291 7.43 18.10 2.42
N ARG A 292 7.15 17.59 1.22
CA ARG A 292 7.49 18.27 -0.06
C ARG A 292 6.48 19.33 -0.46
N SER A 293 5.19 19.10 -0.22
CA SER A 293 4.10 19.98 -0.66
C SER A 293 3.71 21.03 0.38
N GLY A 294 3.95 20.74 1.68
CA GLY A 294 3.40 21.48 2.80
C GLY A 294 1.89 21.29 3.01
N GLN A 295 1.23 20.48 2.17
CA GLN A 295 -0.21 20.24 2.25
C GLN A 295 -0.51 19.07 3.17
N ALA A 296 -1.33 19.28 4.19
CA ALA A 296 -1.73 18.23 5.14
C ALA A 296 -2.69 17.21 4.54
N SER A 297 -3.34 17.50 3.43
CA SER A 297 -4.19 16.57 2.69
C SER A 297 -4.20 16.91 1.20
N GLY A 298 -4.48 15.91 0.37
CA GLY A 298 -4.54 16.07 -1.07
C GLY A 298 -4.29 14.76 -1.81
N ASP A 299 -4.13 14.85 -3.10
CA ASP A 299 -3.74 13.72 -3.93
C ASP A 299 -2.21 13.66 -4.10
N THR A 300 -1.65 12.46 -4.06
CA THR A 300 -0.22 12.22 -4.31
C THR A 300 0.01 11.18 -5.38
N ASN A 301 0.90 11.49 -6.29
CA ASN A 301 1.47 10.56 -7.27
C ASN A 301 2.98 10.41 -7.08
N ILE A 302 3.47 10.61 -5.86
CA ILE A 302 4.91 10.57 -5.56
C ILE A 302 5.51 9.23 -5.98
N PHE A 303 6.54 9.29 -6.80
CA PHE A 303 7.33 8.15 -7.23
C PHE A 303 8.71 8.20 -6.59
N ILE A 304 8.97 7.28 -5.67
CA ILE A 304 10.20 7.23 -4.89
C ILE A 304 11.14 6.18 -5.50
N THR A 305 12.25 6.66 -6.03
CA THR A 305 13.31 5.84 -6.66
C THR A 305 14.67 6.18 -6.08
N PRO A 306 15.73 5.37 -6.28
CA PRO A 306 17.07 5.69 -5.82
C PRO A 306 17.52 7.10 -6.22
N GLY A 307 18.04 7.85 -5.25
CA GLY A 307 18.35 9.28 -5.38
C GLY A 307 17.30 10.21 -4.74
N PHE A 308 16.17 9.67 -4.29
CA PHE A 308 15.16 10.45 -3.58
C PHE A 308 15.70 10.94 -2.22
N ALA A 309 15.51 12.23 -1.95
CA ALA A 309 15.90 12.86 -0.68
C ALA A 309 14.75 12.76 0.34
N PHE A 310 14.84 11.81 1.25
CA PHE A 310 13.89 11.66 2.36
C PHE A 310 14.05 12.77 3.39
N GLN A 311 12.94 13.32 3.87
CA GLN A 311 12.93 14.47 4.79
C GLN A 311 12.42 14.11 6.19
N VAL A 312 11.53 13.11 6.30
CA VAL A 312 10.78 12.82 7.53
C VAL A 312 11.14 11.46 8.11
N VAL A 313 11.16 10.42 7.29
CA VAL A 313 11.24 9.04 7.78
C VAL A 313 12.68 8.61 8.04
N ASP A 314 12.95 8.08 9.25
CA ASP A 314 14.26 7.58 9.66
C ASP A 314 14.34 6.05 9.60
N LEU A 315 13.26 5.36 9.98
CA LEU A 315 13.14 3.90 9.93
C LEU A 315 11.88 3.49 9.16
N LEU A 316 11.97 2.38 8.44
CA LEU A 316 10.85 1.81 7.69
C LEU A 316 10.65 0.35 8.08
N LEU A 317 9.45 0.04 8.58
CA LEU A 317 8.96 -1.32 8.74
C LEU A 317 8.08 -1.67 7.54
N THR A 318 8.42 -2.69 6.77
CA THR A 318 7.69 -3.04 5.54
C THR A 318 7.77 -4.53 5.22
N ASN A 319 6.85 -5.03 4.38
CA ASN A 319 6.91 -6.39 3.84
C ASN A 319 7.97 -6.50 2.73
N PHE A 320 8.23 -7.73 2.28
CA PHE A 320 8.98 -7.98 1.06
C PHE A 320 8.10 -7.77 -0.18
N HIS A 321 8.63 -7.09 -1.18
CA HIS A 321 7.90 -6.63 -2.36
C HIS A 321 8.23 -7.45 -3.62
N LEU A 322 7.36 -7.33 -4.64
CA LEU A 322 7.53 -7.97 -5.94
C LEU A 322 8.77 -7.46 -6.69
N PRO A 323 9.44 -8.33 -7.50
CA PRO A 323 10.40 -7.88 -8.49
C PRO A 323 9.75 -6.84 -9.42
N LYS A 324 10.55 -5.88 -9.89
CA LYS A 324 10.12 -4.82 -10.82
C LYS A 324 8.96 -3.95 -10.34
N SER A 325 8.67 -3.91 -9.03
CA SER A 325 7.60 -3.08 -8.49
C SER A 325 8.10 -1.69 -8.06
N THR A 326 7.20 -0.71 -8.07
CA THR A 326 7.46 0.63 -7.53
C THR A 326 7.87 0.58 -6.05
N LEU A 327 7.37 -0.42 -5.31
CA LEU A 327 7.69 -0.62 -3.89
C LEU A 327 9.12 -1.15 -3.69
N MET A 328 9.60 -2.02 -4.59
CA MET A 328 11.01 -2.46 -4.60
C MET A 328 11.95 -1.27 -4.85
N MET A 329 11.55 -0.34 -5.72
CA MET A 329 12.29 0.90 -5.97
C MET A 329 12.32 1.80 -4.73
N LEU A 330 11.19 1.96 -4.04
CA LEU A 330 11.09 2.76 -2.82
C LEU A 330 12.00 2.23 -1.71
N VAL A 331 11.98 0.94 -1.41
CA VAL A 331 12.85 0.37 -0.36
C VAL A 331 14.32 0.46 -0.76
N SER A 332 14.63 0.32 -2.05
CA SER A 332 15.98 0.51 -2.59
C SER A 332 16.46 1.96 -2.49
N ALA A 333 15.55 2.93 -2.67
CA ALA A 333 15.83 4.34 -2.43
C ALA A 333 16.09 4.62 -0.95
N PHE A 334 15.33 3.95 -0.06
CA PHE A 334 15.37 4.19 1.38
C PHE A 334 16.64 3.62 2.03
N ALA A 335 16.92 2.36 1.85
CA ALA A 335 18.03 1.66 2.52
C ALA A 335 19.26 1.43 1.63
N GLY A 336 19.21 1.88 0.38
CA GLY A 336 20.26 1.66 -0.61
C GLY A 336 20.06 0.39 -1.44
N TYR A 337 20.20 0.52 -2.75
CA TYR A 337 19.96 -0.56 -3.72
C TYR A 337 20.78 -1.83 -3.40
N GLY A 338 22.11 -1.70 -3.19
CA GLY A 338 22.98 -2.83 -2.89
C GLY A 338 22.57 -3.57 -1.63
N ARG A 339 22.21 -2.81 -0.57
CA ARG A 339 21.73 -3.36 0.70
C ARG A 339 20.41 -4.11 0.55
N ILE A 340 19.46 -3.55 -0.16
CA ILE A 340 18.17 -4.21 -0.41
C ILE A 340 18.35 -5.51 -1.18
N MET A 341 19.16 -5.52 -2.23
CA MET A 341 19.44 -6.74 -2.99
C MET A 341 20.13 -7.82 -2.15
N GLU A 342 20.97 -7.44 -1.18
CA GLU A 342 21.57 -8.37 -0.21
C GLU A 342 20.52 -8.96 0.73
N LEU A 343 19.66 -8.10 1.33
CA LEU A 343 18.57 -8.52 2.23
C LEU A 343 17.58 -9.45 1.55
N TYR A 344 17.23 -9.19 0.28
CA TYR A 344 16.34 -10.06 -0.50
C TYR A 344 16.96 -11.41 -0.82
N ARG A 345 18.26 -11.46 -1.16
CA ARG A 345 18.98 -12.73 -1.32
C ARG A 345 18.99 -13.54 -0.02
N HIS A 346 19.25 -12.88 1.12
CA HIS A 346 19.19 -13.52 2.44
C HIS A 346 17.78 -14.04 2.73
N ALA A 347 16.75 -13.22 2.53
CA ALA A 347 15.36 -13.60 2.78
C ALA A 347 14.93 -14.82 1.96
N ILE A 348 15.29 -14.87 0.66
CA ILE A 348 15.02 -16.03 -0.21
C ILE A 348 15.78 -17.26 0.28
N ALA A 349 17.07 -17.15 0.58
CA ALA A 349 17.88 -18.25 1.08
C ALA A 349 17.38 -18.81 2.43
N GLN A 350 16.86 -17.94 3.30
CA GLN A 350 16.28 -18.28 4.59
C GLN A 350 14.78 -18.60 4.53
N GLN A 351 14.21 -18.69 3.30
CA GLN A 351 12.80 -19.03 3.08
C GLN A 351 11.81 -18.11 3.83
N TYR A 352 12.04 -16.81 3.82
CA TYR A 352 11.05 -15.82 4.23
C TYR A 352 9.87 -15.86 3.29
N ARG A 353 8.70 -15.56 3.84
CA ARG A 353 7.47 -15.44 3.06
C ARG A 353 7.31 -14.02 2.52
N PHE A 354 6.82 -13.90 1.32
CA PHE A 354 6.74 -12.64 0.58
C PHE A 354 5.31 -12.12 0.47
N PHE A 355 5.15 -10.84 0.24
CA PHE A 355 3.94 -10.05 -0.04
C PHE A 355 3.03 -9.85 1.17
N SER A 356 1.69 -9.67 0.92
CA SER A 356 0.72 -9.17 1.90
C SER A 356 0.65 -9.98 3.19
N TYR A 357 0.62 -11.29 3.09
CA TYR A 357 0.59 -12.22 4.22
C TYR A 357 1.97 -12.79 4.57
N GLY A 358 3.01 -12.25 3.93
CA GLY A 358 4.39 -12.66 4.16
C GLY A 358 4.98 -12.09 5.44
N ASP A 359 6.30 -12.07 5.48
CA ASP A 359 7.10 -11.58 6.58
C ASP A 359 7.51 -10.11 6.37
N SER A 360 8.20 -9.53 7.32
CA SER A 360 8.57 -8.12 7.31
C SER A 360 10.06 -7.89 7.44
N MET A 361 10.49 -6.67 7.17
CA MET A 361 11.84 -6.18 7.40
C MET A 361 11.82 -4.80 8.05
N LEU A 362 12.80 -4.54 8.91
CA LEU A 362 13.05 -3.24 9.52
C LEU A 362 14.30 -2.63 8.90
N LEU A 363 14.13 -1.49 8.26
CA LEU A 363 15.15 -0.79 7.49
C LEU A 363 15.50 0.56 8.14
N GLU A 364 16.75 0.99 7.98
CA GLU A 364 17.20 2.33 8.32
C GLU A 364 17.49 3.11 7.06
N ARG A 365 17.16 4.41 7.08
CA ARG A 365 17.43 5.30 5.96
C ARG A 365 18.93 5.38 5.69
N GLN A 366 19.35 5.08 4.47
CA GLN A 366 20.71 5.32 4.03
C GLN A 366 21.00 6.84 4.07
N ARG A 367 21.95 7.24 4.90
CA ARG A 367 22.43 8.62 4.87
C ARG A 367 23.23 8.84 3.60
N PRO A 368 23.11 10.00 2.93
CA PRO A 368 24.07 10.34 1.90
C PRO A 368 25.48 10.17 2.49
N GLN A 369 26.37 9.46 1.77
CA GLN A 369 27.78 9.48 2.15
C GLN A 369 28.20 10.95 2.13
N GLU A 370 28.47 11.54 3.30
CA GLU A 370 29.18 12.80 3.38
C GLU A 370 30.48 12.61 2.60
N GLY A 371 30.55 13.22 1.44
CA GLY A 371 31.73 13.16 0.59
C GLY A 371 32.92 13.50 1.45
N ALA A 372 33.97 12.72 1.34
CA ALA A 372 35.27 12.96 1.93
C ALA A 372 35.75 14.40 1.63
N LEU A 373 35.27 15.36 2.41
CA LEU A 373 35.85 16.67 2.58
C LEU A 373 36.62 16.64 3.89
N SER A 374 37.80 16.01 3.84
CA SER A 374 38.81 16.33 4.86
C SER A 374 40.15 15.77 4.40
N SER A 375 41.03 16.65 4.40
CA SER A 375 42.49 16.61 4.41
C SER A 375 43.11 17.21 3.14
N SER A 376 43.28 18.48 3.20
CA SER A 376 44.56 19.11 2.85
C SER A 376 44.77 20.27 3.81
#